data_1f077b38a571c7b63693d654483fd567
#
_entry.id   1f077b38a571c7b63693d654483fd567
#
_cell.length_a   1.000
_cell.length_b   1.000
_cell.length_c   1.000
_cell.angle_alpha   90.00
_cell.angle_beta   90.00
_cell.angle_gamma   90.00
#
_symmetry.space_group_name_H-M   'P 1'
#
loop_
_entity.id
_entity.type
_entity.pdbx_description
1 polymer ?
#
loop_
_entity_poly.entity_id
_entity_poly.type
_entity_poly.pdbx_seq_one_letter_code
_entity_poly.pdbx_strand_id
1 'polypeptide(L)'
;MTPIRVEETGVEPVGLPEMLAYLRLSSDETAEEALIARLIPAARAAVEAAARLLLRPARFRVVLTDWPRLGLLPLPLSPLVAVLRTGLVDGGGVVTEIEPGPVRIGPDPWDAPCLLFGPDLPPLSGRSALIEVSAGCGGEGPPVPEPLIQALRLTLAGWFENRGDENGEVGSVALPAAAAGLAAACRRMQL
;
A
#
# COMPACT_ATOMS: atom_id res chain seq x y z
N MET A 1 -14.38 4.56 7.34
CA MET A 1 -13.38 3.90 8.22
C MET A 1 -12.08 3.79 7.46
N THR A 2 -10.95 4.16 8.07
CA THR A 2 -9.64 4.16 7.42
C THR A 2 -8.78 3.05 8.02
N PRO A 3 -8.29 2.09 7.22
CA PRO A 3 -7.32 1.11 7.69
C PRO A 3 -6.04 1.80 8.18
N ILE A 4 -5.49 1.33 9.28
CA ILE A 4 -4.26 1.85 9.89
C ILE A 4 -3.10 0.97 9.43
N ARG A 5 -2.10 1.53 8.77
CA ARG A 5 -0.88 0.80 8.43
C ARG A 5 -0.09 0.53 9.71
N VAL A 6 0.19 -0.74 9.99
CA VAL A 6 0.91 -1.19 11.18
C VAL A 6 2.39 -1.37 10.87
N GLU A 7 2.68 -1.97 9.71
CA GLU A 7 4.04 -2.37 9.34
C GLU A 7 4.16 -2.49 7.83
N GLU A 8 5.28 -2.07 7.26
CA GLU A 8 5.67 -2.43 5.90
C GLU A 8 6.59 -3.67 5.95
N THR A 9 6.22 -4.68 5.14
CA THR A 9 6.89 -5.98 5.14
C THR A 9 7.58 -6.24 3.82
N GLY A 10 8.61 -6.51 3.50
CA GLY A 10 9.21 -6.74 2.17
C GLY A 10 10.10 -5.60 1.70
N VAL A 11 10.67 -5.80 0.53
CA VAL A 11 11.63 -4.90 -0.09
C VAL A 11 10.96 -3.86 -0.96
N GLU A 12 11.64 -2.76 -1.25
CA GLU A 12 11.19 -1.78 -2.23
C GLU A 12 11.10 -2.42 -3.63
N PRO A 13 10.07 -2.06 -4.44
CA PRO A 13 9.92 -2.58 -5.80
C PRO A 13 11.09 -2.25 -6.72
N VAL A 14 11.78 -1.15 -6.45
CA VAL A 14 12.99 -0.73 -7.16
C VAL A 14 14.07 -0.46 -6.12
N GLY A 15 15.20 -1.15 -6.24
CA GLY A 15 16.31 -1.05 -5.30
C GLY A 15 17.29 0.08 -5.61
N LEU A 16 18.07 0.50 -4.60
CA LEU A 16 19.10 1.52 -4.78
C LEU A 16 20.11 1.17 -5.88
N PRO A 17 20.70 -0.04 -5.95
CA PRO A 17 21.65 -0.38 -7.00
C PRO A 17 21.06 -0.28 -8.40
N GLU A 18 19.79 -0.68 -8.55
CA GLU A 18 19.06 -0.58 -9.81
C GLU A 18 18.88 0.87 -10.24
N MET A 19 18.51 1.75 -9.28
CA MET A 19 18.33 3.16 -9.58
C MET A 19 19.64 3.88 -9.89
N LEU A 20 20.73 3.54 -9.22
CA LEU A 20 22.05 4.07 -9.56
C LEU A 20 22.43 3.70 -11.00
N ALA A 21 22.24 2.45 -11.38
CA ALA A 21 22.47 1.97 -12.75
C ALA A 21 21.56 2.69 -13.76
N TYR A 22 20.28 2.88 -13.44
CA TYR A 22 19.29 3.56 -14.28
C TYR A 22 19.70 5.03 -14.53
N LEU A 23 20.17 5.72 -13.49
CA LEU A 23 20.64 7.11 -13.53
C LEU A 23 22.09 7.24 -14.05
N ARG A 24 22.78 6.14 -14.34
CA ARG A 24 24.18 6.08 -14.76
C ARG A 24 25.15 6.74 -13.77
N LEU A 25 24.88 6.61 -12.48
CA LEU A 25 25.72 7.11 -11.41
C LEU A 25 26.75 6.05 -11.01
N SER A 26 27.96 6.50 -10.67
CA SER A 26 28.99 5.63 -10.11
C SER A 26 28.79 5.45 -8.60
N SER A 27 29.19 4.32 -8.07
CA SER A 27 29.10 4.00 -6.63
C SER A 27 30.02 4.84 -5.73
N ASP A 28 30.79 5.77 -6.29
CA ASP A 28 31.73 6.61 -5.53
C ASP A 28 31.09 7.91 -5.01
N GLU A 29 29.82 8.16 -5.36
CA GLU A 29 29.09 9.38 -5.03
C GLU A 29 28.13 9.16 -3.85
N THR A 30 28.68 8.98 -2.64
CA THR A 30 27.92 8.64 -1.41
C THR A 30 26.81 9.62 -1.04
N ALA A 31 26.95 10.91 -1.40
CA ALA A 31 25.91 11.91 -1.13
C ALA A 31 24.68 11.71 -2.02
N GLU A 32 24.87 11.33 -3.28
CA GLU A 32 23.78 11.06 -4.22
C GLU A 32 23.08 9.73 -3.91
N GLU A 33 23.85 8.72 -3.49
CA GLU A 33 23.27 7.45 -2.99
C GLU A 33 22.30 7.69 -1.83
N ALA A 34 22.70 8.50 -0.84
CA ALA A 34 21.84 8.80 0.30
C ALA A 34 20.57 9.58 -0.10
N LEU A 35 20.68 10.45 -1.10
CA LEU A 35 19.53 11.16 -1.64
C LEU A 35 18.58 10.19 -2.36
N ILE A 36 19.09 9.35 -3.26
CA ILE A 36 18.29 8.40 -4.03
C ILE A 36 17.60 7.42 -3.08
N ALA A 37 18.31 6.91 -2.06
CA ALA A 37 17.73 6.03 -1.06
C ALA A 37 16.49 6.64 -0.34
N ARG A 38 16.48 7.95 -0.16
CA ARG A 38 15.32 8.68 0.41
C ARG A 38 14.22 8.94 -0.63
N LEU A 39 14.57 9.12 -1.89
CA LEU A 39 13.61 9.35 -2.97
C LEU A 39 12.83 8.09 -3.34
N ILE A 40 13.40 6.89 -3.20
CA ILE A 40 12.75 5.61 -3.54
C ILE A 40 11.39 5.46 -2.82
N PRO A 41 11.30 5.51 -1.49
CA PRO A 41 10.00 5.38 -0.82
C PRO A 41 9.05 6.53 -1.11
N ALA A 42 9.54 7.73 -1.36
CA ALA A 42 8.71 8.87 -1.74
C ALA A 42 8.11 8.70 -3.14
N ALA A 43 8.91 8.27 -4.12
CA ALA A 43 8.44 7.98 -5.47
C ALA A 43 7.41 6.84 -5.45
N ARG A 44 7.66 5.78 -4.66
CA ARG A 44 6.70 4.70 -4.46
C ARG A 44 5.37 5.22 -3.94
N ALA A 45 5.38 6.01 -2.87
CA ALA A 45 4.16 6.57 -2.29
C ALA A 45 3.35 7.41 -3.30
N ALA A 46 4.04 8.20 -4.15
CA ALA A 46 3.39 9.00 -5.18
C ALA A 46 2.74 8.13 -6.28
N VAL A 47 3.44 7.09 -6.73
CA VAL A 47 2.91 6.15 -7.73
C VAL A 47 1.76 5.32 -7.15
N GLU A 48 1.88 4.83 -5.90
CA GLU A 48 0.80 4.13 -5.18
C GLU A 48 -0.47 4.99 -5.11
N ALA A 49 -0.33 6.26 -4.75
CA ALA A 49 -1.46 7.18 -4.68
C ALA A 49 -2.13 7.41 -6.04
N ALA A 50 -1.35 7.53 -7.11
CA ALA A 50 -1.86 7.74 -8.47
C ALA A 50 -2.54 6.48 -9.02
N ALA A 51 -1.94 5.31 -8.83
CA ALA A 51 -2.46 4.02 -9.30
C ALA A 51 -3.55 3.45 -8.39
N ARG A 52 -3.68 3.93 -7.14
CA ARG A 52 -4.51 3.35 -6.08
C ARG A 52 -4.18 1.89 -5.82
N LEU A 53 -2.90 1.58 -5.78
CA LEU A 53 -2.37 0.24 -5.68
C LEU A 53 -1.17 0.24 -4.75
N LEU A 54 -1.12 -0.69 -3.81
CA LEU A 54 0.01 -0.84 -2.91
C LEU A 54 1.11 -1.66 -3.61
N LEU A 55 2.27 -1.06 -3.82
CA LEU A 55 3.38 -1.67 -4.54
C LEU A 55 4.34 -2.43 -3.63
N ARG A 56 4.19 -2.27 -2.33
CA ARG A 56 4.98 -2.97 -1.32
C ARG A 56 4.06 -3.66 -0.33
N PRO A 57 4.37 -4.89 0.10
CA PRO A 57 3.58 -5.59 1.10
C PRO A 57 3.53 -4.82 2.41
N ALA A 58 2.36 -4.73 3.02
CA ALA A 58 2.17 -4.09 4.31
C ALA A 58 1.04 -4.76 5.10
N ARG A 59 1.12 -4.65 6.42
CA ARG A 59 0.07 -5.07 7.35
C ARG A 59 -0.78 -3.87 7.73
N PHE A 60 -2.07 -4.09 7.73
CA PHE A 60 -3.06 -3.07 8.09
C PHE A 60 -3.97 -3.58 9.18
N ARG A 61 -4.38 -2.67 10.03
CA ARG A 61 -5.36 -2.91 11.08
C ARG A 61 -6.66 -2.17 10.77
N VAL A 62 -7.74 -2.90 10.88
CA VAL A 62 -9.11 -2.42 10.73
C VAL A 62 -9.80 -2.60 12.07
N VAL A 63 -10.39 -1.53 12.62
CA VAL A 63 -11.14 -1.58 13.88
C VAL A 63 -12.59 -1.26 13.60
N LEU A 64 -13.51 -2.10 14.05
CA LEU A 64 -14.95 -1.97 13.90
C LEU A 64 -15.64 -1.90 15.25
N THR A 65 -16.57 -0.95 15.41
CA THR A 65 -17.46 -0.86 16.57
C THR A 65 -18.72 -1.69 16.39
N ASP A 66 -19.07 -2.01 15.15
CA ASP A 66 -20.21 -2.86 14.78
C ASP A 66 -19.84 -3.74 13.59
N TRP A 67 -20.38 -4.95 13.52
CA TRP A 67 -20.24 -5.78 12.33
C TRP A 67 -21.03 -5.19 11.15
N PRO A 68 -20.48 -5.24 9.92
CA PRO A 68 -21.17 -4.72 8.75
C PRO A 68 -22.51 -5.41 8.54
N ARG A 69 -23.61 -4.65 8.49
CA ARG A 69 -24.98 -5.20 8.37
C ARG A 69 -25.19 -6.04 7.12
N LEU A 70 -24.50 -5.72 6.05
CA LEU A 70 -24.59 -6.46 4.78
C LEU A 70 -23.57 -7.61 4.70
N GLY A 71 -22.81 -7.88 5.76
CA GLY A 71 -21.77 -8.90 5.75
C GLY A 71 -20.61 -8.60 4.81
N LEU A 72 -20.44 -7.36 4.37
CA LEU A 72 -19.40 -6.93 3.43
C LEU A 72 -18.81 -5.58 3.87
N LEU A 73 -17.49 -5.45 3.80
CA LEU A 73 -16.75 -4.22 4.08
C LEU A 73 -15.75 -3.95 2.96
N PRO A 74 -15.99 -2.96 2.09
CA PRO A 74 -14.99 -2.51 1.12
C PRO A 74 -13.77 -1.93 1.84
N LEU A 75 -12.58 -2.23 1.34
CA LEU A 75 -11.32 -1.69 1.85
C LEU A 75 -10.57 -0.93 0.75
N PRO A 76 -10.02 0.24 1.04
CA PRO A 76 -9.18 0.98 0.09
C PRO A 76 -7.75 0.43 0.06
N LEU A 77 -7.59 -0.89 0.01
CA LEU A 77 -6.32 -1.62 0.07
C LEU A 77 -6.27 -2.62 -1.10
N SER A 78 -5.58 -2.28 -2.16
CA SER A 78 -5.43 -3.16 -3.33
C SER A 78 -3.94 -3.42 -3.63
N PRO A 79 -3.58 -4.67 -3.93
CA PRO A 79 -4.35 -5.91 -3.76
C PRO A 79 -4.46 -6.31 -2.28
N LEU A 80 -5.60 -6.88 -1.89
CA LEU A 80 -5.79 -7.48 -0.59
C LEU A 80 -5.29 -8.93 -0.65
N VAL A 81 -4.41 -9.34 0.28
CA VAL A 81 -3.69 -10.62 0.16
C VAL A 81 -4.22 -11.66 1.15
N ALA A 82 -4.28 -11.33 2.44
CA ALA A 82 -4.75 -12.28 3.46
C ALA A 82 -5.39 -11.58 4.66
N VAL A 83 -6.29 -12.28 5.34
CA VAL A 83 -6.70 -11.97 6.72
C VAL A 83 -5.72 -12.68 7.64
N LEU A 84 -4.95 -11.91 8.39
CA LEU A 84 -3.89 -12.42 9.26
C LEU A 84 -4.41 -12.78 10.65
N ARG A 85 -5.34 -11.96 11.16
CA ARG A 85 -5.85 -12.08 12.52
C ARG A 85 -7.22 -11.44 12.63
N THR A 86 -8.09 -12.05 13.43
CA THR A 86 -9.37 -11.46 13.82
C THR A 86 -9.53 -11.62 15.34
N GLY A 87 -9.96 -10.57 16.02
CA GLY A 87 -10.13 -10.57 17.46
C GLY A 87 -11.14 -9.54 17.95
N LEU A 88 -11.53 -9.68 19.20
CA LEU A 88 -12.34 -8.69 19.94
C LEU A 88 -11.44 -7.96 20.93
N VAL A 89 -11.54 -6.64 20.95
CA VAL A 89 -10.81 -5.78 21.87
C VAL A 89 -11.79 -5.23 22.90
N ASP A 90 -11.50 -5.44 24.17
CA ASP A 90 -12.28 -4.87 25.27
C ASP A 90 -11.87 -3.43 25.62
N GLY A 91 -12.58 -2.82 26.58
CA GLY A 91 -12.28 -1.47 27.03
C GLY A 91 -10.90 -1.29 27.72
N GLY A 92 -10.27 -2.38 28.10
CA GLY A 92 -8.90 -2.42 28.66
C GLY A 92 -7.81 -2.64 27.59
N GLY A 93 -8.19 -2.83 26.33
CA GLY A 93 -7.25 -3.08 25.24
C GLY A 93 -6.81 -4.54 25.10
N VAL A 94 -7.41 -5.46 25.85
CA VAL A 94 -7.11 -6.90 25.76
C VAL A 94 -7.78 -7.47 24.51
N VAL A 95 -7.00 -8.19 23.69
CA VAL A 95 -7.47 -8.83 22.47
C VAL A 95 -7.79 -10.29 22.74
N THR A 96 -9.03 -10.67 22.52
CA THR A 96 -9.46 -12.07 22.48
C THR A 96 -9.56 -12.50 21.02
N GLU A 97 -8.77 -13.47 20.61
CA GLU A 97 -8.76 -13.96 19.22
C GLU A 97 -10.06 -14.72 18.90
N ILE A 98 -10.50 -14.54 17.67
CA ILE A 98 -11.58 -15.30 17.06
C ILE A 98 -10.92 -16.28 16.07
N GLU A 99 -11.35 -17.54 16.10
CA GLU A 99 -10.90 -18.55 15.14
C GLU A 99 -11.01 -18.03 13.68
N PRO A 100 -10.01 -18.35 12.83
CA PRO A 100 -10.08 -18.00 11.41
C PRO A 100 -11.28 -18.70 10.75
N GLY A 101 -11.99 -17.96 9.89
CA GLY A 101 -13.07 -18.55 9.09
C GLY A 101 -14.25 -17.62 8.86
N PRO A 102 -14.81 -16.94 9.89
CA PRO A 102 -15.94 -16.06 9.66
C PRO A 102 -15.59 -14.76 8.94
N VAL A 103 -14.31 -14.36 8.88
CA VAL A 103 -13.86 -13.20 8.11
C VAL A 103 -12.97 -13.67 6.97
N ARG A 104 -13.34 -13.36 5.74
CA ARG A 104 -12.65 -13.79 4.51
C ARG A 104 -12.48 -12.62 3.55
N ILE A 105 -11.52 -12.76 2.65
CA ILE A 105 -11.35 -11.82 1.52
C ILE A 105 -12.45 -12.11 0.49
N GLY A 106 -12.97 -11.06 -0.12
CA GLY A 106 -13.93 -11.14 -1.23
C GLY A 106 -13.33 -11.76 -2.50
N PRO A 107 -14.17 -12.09 -3.48
CA PRO A 107 -13.75 -12.80 -4.68
C PRO A 107 -12.82 -12.01 -5.60
N ASP A 108 -12.86 -10.69 -5.51
CA ASP A 108 -11.98 -9.79 -6.27
C ASP A 108 -11.11 -8.96 -5.33
N PRO A 109 -9.95 -9.49 -4.91
CA PRO A 109 -9.05 -8.77 -4.01
C PRO A 109 -8.26 -7.65 -4.69
N TRP A 110 -8.38 -7.56 -6.02
CA TRP A 110 -7.62 -6.61 -6.83
C TRP A 110 -8.44 -5.37 -7.21
N ASP A 111 -9.57 -5.56 -7.87
CA ASP A 111 -10.39 -4.43 -8.37
C ASP A 111 -11.50 -4.02 -7.39
N ALA A 112 -12.01 -4.96 -6.59
CA ALA A 112 -13.03 -4.71 -5.57
C ALA A 112 -12.64 -5.31 -4.19
N PRO A 113 -11.52 -4.88 -3.60
CA PRO A 113 -11.03 -5.45 -2.36
C PRO A 113 -12.00 -5.23 -1.22
N CYS A 114 -12.47 -6.30 -0.62
CA CYS A 114 -13.40 -6.26 0.50
C CYS A 114 -13.20 -7.44 1.45
N LEU A 115 -13.68 -7.28 2.68
CA LEU A 115 -13.86 -8.37 3.63
C LEU A 115 -15.31 -8.83 3.62
N LEU A 116 -15.49 -10.15 3.66
CA LEU A 116 -16.77 -10.83 3.82
C LEU A 116 -16.87 -11.37 5.22
N PHE A 117 -18.02 -11.19 5.85
CA PHE A 117 -18.33 -11.57 7.22
C PHE A 117 -19.39 -12.66 7.23
N GLY A 118 -19.06 -13.81 7.80
CA GLY A 118 -19.99 -14.93 7.96
C GLY A 118 -20.99 -14.71 9.11
N PRO A 119 -22.00 -15.59 9.22
CA PRO A 119 -23.04 -15.49 10.25
C PRO A 119 -22.55 -15.86 11.66
N ASP A 120 -21.46 -16.63 11.78
CA ASP A 120 -20.99 -17.20 13.06
C ASP A 120 -20.07 -16.25 13.85
N LEU A 121 -20.17 -14.95 13.61
CA LEU A 121 -19.41 -13.95 14.35
C LEU A 121 -20.00 -13.73 15.74
N PRO A 122 -19.16 -13.69 16.79
CA PRO A 122 -19.63 -13.38 18.13
C PRO A 122 -20.13 -11.93 18.21
N PRO A 123 -21.14 -11.64 19.04
CA PRO A 123 -21.60 -10.26 19.26
C PRO A 123 -20.50 -9.42 19.89
N LEU A 124 -20.38 -8.17 19.46
CA LEU A 124 -19.35 -7.27 20.01
C LEU A 124 -19.60 -6.90 21.47
N SER A 125 -20.86 -6.72 21.88
CA SER A 125 -21.26 -6.49 23.27
C SER A 125 -20.44 -5.38 23.99
N GLY A 126 -20.25 -4.23 23.31
CA GLY A 126 -19.47 -3.11 23.82
C GLY A 126 -17.95 -3.21 23.58
N ARG A 127 -17.47 -4.29 22.96
CA ARG A 127 -16.10 -4.46 22.48
C ARG A 127 -15.97 -3.95 21.03
N SER A 128 -14.76 -3.79 20.56
CA SER A 128 -14.46 -3.52 19.15
C SER A 128 -13.90 -4.76 18.48
N ALA A 129 -14.23 -4.97 17.21
CA ALA A 129 -13.52 -5.97 16.40
C ALA A 129 -12.22 -5.40 15.87
N LEU A 130 -11.15 -6.19 15.95
CA LEU A 130 -9.85 -5.91 15.38
C LEU A 130 -9.57 -6.95 14.29
N ILE A 131 -9.29 -6.46 13.08
CA ILE A 131 -8.96 -7.33 11.94
C ILE A 131 -7.62 -6.86 11.40
N GLU A 132 -6.66 -7.76 11.32
CA GLU A 132 -5.37 -7.49 10.66
C GLU A 132 -5.34 -8.19 9.31
N VAL A 133 -4.96 -7.44 8.30
CA VAL A 133 -4.87 -7.91 6.92
C VAL A 133 -3.50 -7.61 6.34
N SER A 134 -3.04 -8.44 5.42
CA SER A 134 -1.94 -8.11 4.53
C SER A 134 -2.47 -7.62 3.19
N ALA A 135 -1.81 -6.61 2.63
CA ALA A 135 -2.13 -6.04 1.34
C ALA A 135 -0.86 -5.54 0.65
N GLY A 136 -0.89 -5.48 -0.67
CA GLY A 136 0.21 -4.99 -1.49
C GLY A 136 0.81 -6.04 -2.41
N CYS A 137 1.55 -5.56 -3.40
CA CYS A 137 2.28 -6.39 -4.36
C CYS A 137 3.60 -6.89 -3.75
N GLY A 138 4.08 -8.02 -4.25
CA GLY A 138 5.31 -8.66 -3.77
C GLY A 138 5.09 -9.56 -2.54
N GLY A 139 6.12 -10.28 -2.13
CA GLY A 139 6.02 -11.28 -1.07
C GLY A 139 4.99 -12.38 -1.42
N GLU A 140 3.98 -12.54 -0.60
CA GLU A 140 2.85 -13.46 -0.85
C GLU A 140 1.79 -12.86 -1.80
N GLY A 141 1.87 -11.57 -2.06
CA GLY A 141 0.99 -10.88 -3.00
C GLY A 141 1.40 -11.06 -4.46
N PRO A 142 0.59 -10.57 -5.40
CA PRO A 142 0.91 -10.62 -6.81
C PRO A 142 2.16 -9.79 -7.14
N PRO A 143 2.84 -10.06 -8.27
CA PRO A 143 3.97 -9.26 -8.69
C PRO A 143 3.56 -7.81 -8.98
N VAL A 144 4.50 -6.88 -8.79
CA VAL A 144 4.27 -5.47 -9.16
C VAL A 144 4.15 -5.39 -10.70
N PRO A 145 3.11 -4.72 -11.22
CA PRO A 145 2.98 -4.53 -12.67
C PRO A 145 4.16 -3.75 -13.26
N GLU A 146 4.76 -4.26 -14.34
CA GLU A 146 5.90 -3.63 -15.01
C GLU A 146 5.72 -2.15 -15.37
N PRO A 147 4.53 -1.69 -15.85
CA PRO A 147 4.33 -0.26 -16.07
C PRO A 147 4.51 0.59 -14.82
N LEU A 148 4.20 0.06 -13.62
CA LEU A 148 4.38 0.79 -12.35
C LEU A 148 5.84 0.78 -11.90
N ILE A 149 6.60 -0.27 -12.17
CA ILE A 149 8.06 -0.27 -12.02
C ILE A 149 8.68 0.84 -12.87
N GLN A 150 8.27 0.95 -14.13
CA GLN A 150 8.74 2.02 -15.01
C GLN A 150 8.28 3.40 -14.54
N ALA A 151 7.05 3.54 -14.04
CA ALA A 151 6.57 4.80 -13.45
C ALA A 151 7.42 5.23 -12.25
N LEU A 152 7.83 4.29 -11.38
CA LEU A 152 8.75 4.56 -10.27
C LEU A 152 10.10 5.09 -10.77
N ARG A 153 10.71 4.44 -11.75
CA ARG A 153 12.01 4.85 -12.32
C ARG A 153 11.94 6.26 -12.91
N LEU A 154 10.88 6.52 -13.70
CA LEU A 154 10.68 7.85 -14.31
C LEU A 154 10.41 8.93 -13.27
N THR A 155 9.64 8.62 -12.22
CA THR A 155 9.34 9.57 -11.14
C THR A 155 10.61 9.96 -10.40
N LEU A 156 11.41 8.96 -10.02
CA LEU A 156 12.65 9.18 -9.29
C LEU A 156 13.66 9.94 -10.14
N ALA A 157 13.84 9.56 -11.41
CA ALA A 157 14.74 10.25 -12.33
C ALA A 157 14.33 11.72 -12.51
N GLY A 158 13.03 11.98 -12.74
CA GLY A 158 12.53 13.35 -12.88
C GLY A 158 12.77 14.20 -11.63
N TRP A 159 12.55 13.66 -10.44
CA TRP A 159 12.81 14.38 -9.20
C TRP A 159 14.30 14.59 -8.92
N PHE A 160 15.13 13.62 -9.29
CA PHE A 160 16.57 13.71 -9.14
C PHE A 160 17.17 14.77 -10.06
N GLU A 161 16.74 14.84 -11.32
CA GLU A 161 17.19 15.81 -12.31
C GLU A 161 16.74 17.25 -11.99
N ASN A 162 15.51 17.41 -11.48
CA ASN A 162 14.91 18.73 -11.19
C ASN A 162 15.06 19.17 -9.73
N ARG A 163 16.01 18.59 -8.97
CA ARG A 163 16.25 18.90 -7.55
C ARG A 163 16.73 20.32 -7.26
N GLY A 164 17.13 21.08 -8.28
CA GLY A 164 17.65 22.43 -8.18
C GLY A 164 16.83 23.50 -8.90
N ASP A 165 15.59 23.21 -9.27
CA ASP A 165 14.74 24.19 -9.94
C ASP A 165 14.34 25.33 -8.98
N GLU A 166 15.11 26.44 -9.01
CA GLU A 166 14.90 27.65 -8.23
C GLU A 166 13.67 28.45 -8.68
N ASN A 167 12.93 28.01 -9.69
CA ASN A 167 11.76 28.70 -10.24
C ASN A 167 10.49 28.47 -9.42
N GLY A 168 10.60 28.52 -8.10
CA GLY A 168 9.64 29.09 -7.17
C GLY A 168 8.18 28.59 -7.16
N GLU A 169 7.79 27.67 -7.97
CA GLU A 169 6.57 26.92 -7.70
C GLU A 169 6.92 25.82 -6.69
N VAL A 170 6.70 26.14 -5.42
CA VAL A 170 6.84 25.22 -4.30
C VAL A 170 6.14 23.92 -4.65
N GLY A 171 6.97 23.02 -5.15
CA GLY A 171 6.81 21.63 -5.33
C GLY A 171 5.40 21.10 -5.40
N SER A 172 4.82 21.14 -6.53
CA SER A 172 3.98 20.03 -6.91
C SER A 172 4.89 18.79 -6.94
N VAL A 173 4.77 17.91 -5.95
CA VAL A 173 5.33 16.54 -5.96
C VAL A 173 4.54 15.73 -7.01
N ALA A 174 4.25 16.37 -8.15
CA ALA A 174 3.50 15.78 -9.24
C ALA A 174 4.38 14.74 -9.92
N LEU A 175 3.74 13.64 -10.28
CA LEU A 175 4.38 12.64 -11.14
C LEU A 175 4.73 13.28 -12.48
N PRO A 176 5.92 13.00 -13.06
CA PRO A 176 6.20 13.32 -14.45
C PRO A 176 5.08 12.81 -15.36
N ALA A 177 4.73 13.53 -16.42
CA ALA A 177 3.59 13.19 -17.28
C ALA A 177 3.60 11.74 -17.79
N ALA A 178 4.78 11.24 -18.17
CA ALA A 178 4.95 9.85 -18.61
C ALA A 178 4.66 8.86 -17.46
N ALA A 179 5.14 9.11 -16.25
CA ALA A 179 4.88 8.28 -15.08
C ALA A 179 3.38 8.33 -14.69
N ALA A 180 2.78 9.52 -14.74
CA ALA A 180 1.35 9.69 -14.49
C ALA A 180 0.49 8.91 -15.49
N GLY A 181 0.87 8.88 -16.77
CA GLY A 181 0.20 8.10 -17.80
C GLY A 181 0.26 6.59 -17.52
N LEU A 182 1.43 6.07 -17.12
CA LEU A 182 1.61 4.66 -16.76
C LEU A 182 0.80 4.29 -15.50
N ALA A 183 0.83 5.15 -14.49
CA ALA A 183 0.06 4.94 -13.27
C ALA A 183 -1.45 4.98 -13.54
N ALA A 184 -1.92 5.89 -14.39
CA ALA A 184 -3.32 5.99 -14.79
C ALA A 184 -3.81 4.74 -15.55
N ALA A 185 -2.95 4.15 -16.41
CA ALA A 185 -3.29 2.92 -17.13
C ALA A 185 -3.48 1.71 -16.20
N CYS A 186 -2.79 1.71 -15.05
CA CYS A 186 -2.91 0.66 -14.02
C CYS A 186 -3.86 1.03 -12.88
N ARG A 187 -4.48 2.21 -12.95
CA ARG A 187 -5.32 2.73 -11.86
C ARG A 187 -6.54 1.85 -11.62
N ARG A 188 -6.73 1.48 -10.36
CA ARG A 188 -7.89 0.70 -9.94
C ARG A 188 -9.09 1.61 -9.66
N MET A 189 -10.25 1.16 -10.12
CA MET A 189 -11.51 1.81 -9.77
C MET A 189 -11.91 1.34 -8.37
N GLN A 190 -12.06 2.28 -7.45
CA GLN A 190 -12.67 1.98 -6.15
C GLN A 190 -14.18 2.28 -6.27
N LEU A 191 -14.97 1.26 -5.98
CA LEU A 191 -16.42 1.36 -5.85
C LEU A 191 -16.81 1.98 -4.52
#